data_6c6540124cab99d2710bafa130bc993e
#
_entry.id   6c6540124cab99d2710bafa130bc993e
#
_cell.length_a   1.000
_cell.length_b   1.000
_cell.length_c   1.000
_cell.angle_alpha   90.00
_cell.angle_beta   90.00
_cell.angle_gamma   90.00
#
_symmetry.space_group_name_H-M   'P 1'
#
loop_
_entity.id
_entity.type
_entity.pdbx_description
1 polymer ?
#
loop_
_entity_poly.entity_id
_entity_poly.type
_entity_poly.pdbx_seq_one_letter_code
_entity_poly.pdbx_strand_id
1 'polypeptide(L)'
;MAGLLDQPQQDYELITKKLNVTLSVICSLEEQGVLEIQEEENFRNPIHYQKKDFGPLTHTPEQQQAIDTFWKDYSQRHYGTYLLYGVTGSGKTEVYIEMISRVVSQGKQAIMLIPEIALTYQTVMRFYARFGNRV
;
A
#
# COMPACT_ATOMS: atom_id res chain seq x y z
N MET A 1 11.65 14.60 -33.36
CA MET A 1 12.14 13.22 -33.18
C MET A 1 13.30 13.08 -32.18
N ALA A 2 13.84 14.14 -31.62
CA ALA A 2 15.00 14.06 -30.70
C ALA A 2 14.70 13.76 -29.22
N GLY A 3 13.46 13.71 -28.79
CA GLY A 3 13.12 13.55 -27.38
C GLY A 3 12.88 12.11 -26.86
N LEU A 4 12.92 11.11 -27.74
CA LEU A 4 12.67 9.70 -27.39
C LEU A 4 13.96 8.90 -27.13
N LEU A 5 15.11 9.44 -27.44
CA LEU A 5 16.41 8.76 -27.31
C LEU A 5 17.10 9.00 -25.97
N ASP A 6 16.58 9.90 -25.12
CA ASP A 6 17.23 10.27 -23.86
C ASP A 6 16.75 9.48 -22.63
N GLN A 7 15.73 8.63 -22.77
CA GLN A 7 15.28 7.77 -21.65
C GLN A 7 15.42 6.31 -22.06
N PRO A 8 16.21 5.50 -21.34
CA PRO A 8 16.49 4.10 -21.70
C PRO A 8 15.27 3.18 -21.56
N GLN A 9 14.24 3.59 -20.81
CA GLN A 9 13.00 2.84 -20.64
C GLN A 9 11.81 3.71 -21.02
N GLN A 10 10.90 3.17 -21.80
CA GLN A 10 9.67 3.84 -22.25
C GLN A 10 8.47 2.91 -22.08
N ASP A 11 7.34 3.48 -21.68
CA ASP A 11 6.08 2.74 -21.56
C ASP A 11 5.58 2.29 -22.94
N TYR A 12 5.30 1.00 -23.08
CA TYR A 12 4.84 0.37 -24.32
C TYR A 12 3.57 1.04 -24.90
N GLU A 13 2.58 1.33 -24.04
CA GLU A 13 1.34 1.98 -24.49
C GLU A 13 1.60 3.40 -25.00
N LEU A 14 2.55 4.09 -24.39
CA LEU A 14 2.88 5.46 -24.76
C LEU A 14 3.59 5.52 -26.10
N ILE A 15 4.47 4.55 -26.38
CA ILE A 15 5.16 4.43 -27.67
C ILE A 15 4.17 4.08 -28.79
N THR A 16 3.35 3.07 -28.58
CA THR A 16 2.35 2.62 -29.57
C THR A 16 1.39 3.74 -29.93
N LYS A 17 0.89 4.49 -28.95
CA LYS A 17 -0.04 5.62 -29.18
C LYS A 17 0.64 6.84 -29.81
N LYS A 18 1.85 7.21 -29.35
CA LYS A 18 2.54 8.40 -29.88
C LYS A 18 3.12 8.21 -31.29
N LEU A 19 3.67 7.03 -31.56
CA LEU A 19 4.33 6.74 -32.84
C LEU A 19 3.39 6.04 -33.82
N ASN A 20 2.17 5.66 -33.39
CA ASN A 20 1.19 4.92 -34.18
C ASN A 20 1.79 3.66 -34.83
N VAL A 21 2.63 2.95 -34.09
CA VAL A 21 3.28 1.72 -34.52
C VAL A 21 2.49 0.50 -34.07
N THR A 22 2.46 -0.53 -34.90
CA THR A 22 1.80 -1.79 -34.60
C THR A 22 2.69 -2.73 -33.80
N LEU A 23 2.09 -3.68 -33.09
CA LEU A 23 2.81 -4.72 -32.34
C LEU A 23 3.84 -5.46 -33.24
N SER A 24 3.48 -5.75 -34.48
CA SER A 24 4.38 -6.44 -35.43
C SER A 24 5.68 -5.69 -35.70
N VAL A 25 5.64 -4.36 -35.72
CA VAL A 25 6.84 -3.52 -35.91
C VAL A 25 7.73 -3.59 -34.66
N ILE A 26 7.14 -3.57 -33.46
CA ILE A 26 7.89 -3.67 -32.21
C ILE A 26 8.56 -5.02 -32.08
N CYS A 27 7.84 -6.13 -32.36
CA CYS A 27 8.42 -7.48 -32.35
C CYS A 27 9.57 -7.61 -33.39
N SER A 28 9.41 -7.02 -34.58
CA SER A 28 10.50 -7.05 -35.57
C SER A 28 11.76 -6.27 -35.13
N LEU A 29 11.58 -5.18 -34.38
CA LEU A 29 12.71 -4.42 -33.83
C LEU A 29 13.37 -5.17 -32.67
N GLU A 30 12.60 -5.92 -31.90
CA GLU A 30 13.13 -6.80 -30.84
C GLU A 30 13.95 -7.94 -31.45
N GLU A 31 13.44 -8.61 -32.50
CA GLU A 31 14.18 -9.64 -33.24
C GLU A 31 15.50 -9.11 -33.87
N GLN A 32 15.53 -7.85 -34.25
CA GLN A 32 16.73 -7.18 -34.75
C GLN A 32 17.69 -6.69 -33.67
N GLY A 33 17.32 -6.88 -32.37
CA GLY A 33 18.12 -6.46 -31.22
C GLY A 33 18.22 -4.92 -31.06
N VAL A 34 17.29 -4.18 -31.62
CA VAL A 34 17.23 -2.70 -31.51
C VAL A 34 16.58 -2.29 -30.21
N LEU A 35 15.65 -3.08 -29.70
CA LEU A 35 14.96 -2.89 -28.41
C LEU A 35 14.74 -4.24 -27.72
N GLU A 36 14.43 -4.18 -26.44
CA GLU A 36 14.05 -5.32 -25.61
C GLU A 36 12.71 -5.00 -24.92
N ILE A 37 11.76 -5.94 -24.99
CA ILE A 37 10.48 -5.82 -24.29
C ILE A 37 10.66 -6.48 -22.92
N GLN A 38 10.49 -5.71 -21.85
CA GLN A 38 10.50 -6.22 -20.48
C GLN A 38 9.09 -6.09 -19.89
N GLU A 39 8.54 -7.19 -19.39
CA GLU A 39 7.33 -7.15 -18.58
C GLU A 39 7.72 -6.81 -17.13
N GLU A 40 7.46 -5.59 -16.72
CA GLU A 40 7.50 -5.21 -15.31
C GLU A 40 6.09 -5.32 -14.71
N GLU A 41 5.96 -6.13 -13.66
CA GLU A 41 4.77 -6.06 -12.80
C GLU A 41 4.72 -4.71 -12.09
N ASN A 42 4.17 -3.72 -12.77
CA ASN A 42 3.97 -2.40 -12.19
C ASN A 42 2.70 -2.45 -11.35
N PHE A 43 2.85 -2.61 -10.03
CA PHE A 43 1.75 -2.43 -9.10
C PHE A 43 1.29 -0.97 -9.18
N ARG A 44 0.35 -0.70 -10.09
CA ARG A 44 -0.28 0.62 -10.20
C ARG A 44 -0.97 0.90 -8.87
N ASN A 45 -0.34 1.70 -8.05
CA ASN A 45 -1.01 2.27 -6.90
C ASN A 45 -1.88 3.43 -7.40
N PRO A 46 -3.21 3.24 -7.59
CA PRO A 46 -4.09 4.27 -8.13
C PRO A 46 -4.32 5.43 -7.16
N ILE A 47 -3.77 5.33 -5.95
CA ILE A 47 -4.01 6.28 -4.88
C ILE A 47 -2.86 7.29 -4.84
N HIS A 48 -3.06 8.43 -5.50
CA HIS A 48 -2.23 9.61 -5.27
C HIS A 48 -2.60 10.23 -3.92
N TYR A 49 -1.88 9.83 -2.88
CA TYR A 49 -2.12 10.32 -1.54
C TYR A 49 -1.37 11.64 -1.30
N GLN A 50 -2.13 12.70 -0.99
CA GLN A 50 -1.56 13.88 -0.34
C GLN A 50 -1.49 13.62 1.17
N LYS A 51 -0.30 13.62 1.73
CA LYS A 51 -0.06 13.39 3.15
C LYS A 51 -0.85 14.41 3.98
N LYS A 52 -1.97 13.96 4.56
CA LYS A 52 -2.65 14.71 5.63
C LYS A 52 -2.04 14.30 6.95
N ASP A 53 -1.55 15.27 7.68
CA ASP A 53 -1.05 15.04 9.04
C ASP A 53 -2.25 14.87 9.98
N PHE A 54 -2.54 13.63 10.32
CA PHE A 54 -3.59 13.31 11.28
C PHE A 54 -2.99 13.31 12.68
N GLY A 55 -2.50 14.32 13.24
CA GLY A 55 -2.02 14.43 14.60
C GLY A 55 -1.80 13.15 15.44
N PRO A 56 -1.39 13.22 16.66
CA PRO A 56 -1.28 12.05 17.52
C PRO A 56 -2.66 11.44 17.78
N LEU A 57 -2.78 10.10 17.64
CA LEU A 57 -3.99 9.38 17.98
C LEU A 57 -4.23 9.50 19.50
N THR A 58 -5.36 10.05 19.88
CA THR A 58 -5.83 10.02 21.26
C THR A 58 -6.76 8.82 21.43
N HIS A 59 -6.41 7.92 22.32
CA HIS A 59 -7.21 6.71 22.60
C HIS A 59 -8.09 6.91 23.82
N THR A 60 -9.27 6.30 23.80
CA THR A 60 -10.08 6.17 25.04
C THR A 60 -9.40 5.20 26.00
N PRO A 61 -9.75 5.21 27.31
CA PRO A 61 -9.19 4.27 28.27
C PRO A 61 -9.36 2.81 27.85
N GLU A 62 -10.51 2.45 27.26
CA GLU A 62 -10.81 1.09 26.81
C GLU A 62 -9.95 0.70 25.59
N GLN A 63 -9.77 1.62 24.65
CA GLN A 63 -8.89 1.41 23.50
C GLN A 63 -7.44 1.24 23.95
N GLN A 64 -6.99 2.07 24.89
CA GLN A 64 -5.65 1.98 25.44
C GLN A 64 -5.43 0.65 26.16
N GLN A 65 -6.42 0.21 26.95
CA GLN A 65 -6.37 -1.08 27.63
C GLN A 65 -6.23 -2.26 26.65
N ALA A 66 -6.96 -2.22 25.53
CA ALA A 66 -6.87 -3.26 24.50
C ALA A 66 -5.47 -3.28 23.86
N ILE A 67 -4.90 -2.11 23.55
CA ILE A 67 -3.56 -1.95 23.01
C ILE A 67 -2.51 -2.48 23.99
N ASP A 68 -2.61 -2.11 25.26
CA ASP A 68 -1.63 -2.49 26.27
C ASP A 68 -1.67 -4.00 26.57
N THR A 69 -2.87 -4.61 26.58
CA THR A 69 -3.03 -6.06 26.73
C THR A 69 -2.32 -6.81 25.61
N PHE A 70 -2.62 -6.45 24.36
CA PHE A 70 -1.95 -7.04 23.20
C PHE A 70 -0.43 -6.85 23.27
N TRP A 71 0.01 -5.63 23.62
CA TRP A 71 1.41 -5.29 23.59
C TRP A 71 2.24 -5.97 24.68
N LYS A 72 1.62 -6.18 25.85
CA LYS A 72 2.20 -6.96 26.94
C LYS A 72 2.51 -8.39 26.48
N ASP A 73 1.52 -9.08 25.90
CA ASP A 73 1.69 -10.45 25.42
C ASP A 73 2.70 -10.52 24.28
N TYR A 74 2.61 -9.59 23.33
CA TYR A 74 3.54 -9.49 22.21
C TYR A 74 5.01 -9.32 22.67
N SER A 75 5.25 -8.47 23.67
CA SER A 75 6.59 -8.24 24.22
C SER A 75 7.14 -9.47 24.94
N GLN A 76 6.28 -10.28 25.51
CA GLN A 76 6.62 -11.55 26.17
C GLN A 76 6.71 -12.73 25.18
N ARG A 77 6.55 -12.48 23.87
CA ARG A 77 6.48 -13.49 22.82
C ARG A 77 5.35 -14.51 23.01
N HIS A 78 4.29 -14.12 23.67
CA HIS A 78 3.05 -14.86 23.74
C HIS A 78 2.21 -14.51 22.52
N TYR A 79 2.19 -15.40 21.53
CA TYR A 79 1.42 -15.22 20.30
C TYR A 79 0.08 -15.94 20.46
N GLY A 80 -1.00 -15.18 20.45
CA GLY A 80 -2.36 -15.69 20.60
C GLY A 80 -3.32 -15.08 19.60
N THR A 81 -4.53 -15.60 19.58
CA THR A 81 -5.66 -15.01 18.85
C THR A 81 -6.44 -14.10 19.77
N TYR A 82 -6.69 -12.86 19.34
CA TYR A 82 -7.42 -11.86 20.10
C TYR A 82 -8.70 -11.50 19.37
N LEU A 83 -9.79 -11.37 20.11
CA LEU A 83 -11.05 -10.81 19.60
C LEU A 83 -11.22 -9.39 20.14
N LEU A 84 -11.12 -8.39 19.24
CA LEU A 84 -11.47 -7.02 19.57
C LEU A 84 -12.97 -6.81 19.34
N TYR A 85 -13.75 -6.84 20.41
CA TYR A 85 -15.19 -6.68 20.37
C TYR A 85 -15.58 -5.22 20.61
N GLY A 86 -16.59 -4.73 19.86
CA GLY A 86 -17.12 -3.37 20.04
C GLY A 86 -18.10 -3.01 18.91
N VAL A 87 -19.00 -2.07 19.21
CA VAL A 87 -20.01 -1.59 18.25
C VAL A 87 -19.36 -0.88 17.05
N THR A 88 -20.13 -0.71 15.99
CA THR A 88 -19.68 0.10 14.83
C THR A 88 -19.40 1.53 15.30
N GLY A 89 -18.28 2.10 14.89
CA GLY A 89 -17.87 3.45 15.30
C GLY A 89 -17.12 3.52 16.64
N SER A 90 -16.92 2.40 17.38
CA SER A 90 -16.15 2.40 18.64
C SER A 90 -14.65 2.65 18.48
N GLY A 91 -14.17 2.89 17.26
CA GLY A 91 -12.77 3.16 16.99
C GLY A 91 -11.86 1.91 16.92
N LYS A 92 -12.40 0.72 16.65
CA LYS A 92 -11.60 -0.50 16.45
C LYS A 92 -10.48 -0.31 15.43
N THR A 93 -10.76 0.43 14.36
CA THR A 93 -9.77 0.73 13.32
C THR A 93 -8.59 1.52 13.87
N GLU A 94 -8.81 2.45 14.78
CA GLU A 94 -7.75 3.24 15.43
C GLU A 94 -6.85 2.35 16.29
N VAL A 95 -7.44 1.37 16.99
CA VAL A 95 -6.70 0.36 17.76
C VAL A 95 -5.81 -0.47 16.85
N TYR A 96 -6.32 -0.97 15.71
CA TYR A 96 -5.52 -1.70 14.73
C TYR A 96 -4.40 -0.86 14.13
N ILE A 97 -4.69 0.38 13.76
CA ILE A 97 -3.69 1.31 13.21
C ILE A 97 -2.56 1.53 14.21
N GLU A 98 -2.87 1.72 15.49
CA GLU A 98 -1.86 1.89 16.53
C GLU A 98 -1.00 0.64 16.73
N MET A 99 -1.63 -0.54 16.81
CA MET A 99 -0.90 -1.82 16.91
C MET A 99 0.05 -2.02 15.72
N ILE A 100 -0.45 -1.83 14.49
CA ILE A 100 0.34 -1.94 13.26
C ILE A 100 1.48 -0.90 13.26
N SER A 101 1.20 0.34 13.67
CA SER A 101 2.20 1.41 13.72
C SER A 101 3.38 1.03 14.60
N ARG A 102 3.12 0.45 15.77
CA ARG A 102 4.17 -0.02 16.68
C ARG A 102 4.96 -1.19 16.11
N VAL A 103 4.31 -2.14 15.44
CA VAL A 103 4.98 -3.29 14.79
C VAL A 103 5.88 -2.81 13.65
N VAL A 104 5.38 -1.91 12.81
CA VAL A 104 6.12 -1.35 11.67
C VAL A 104 7.29 -0.47 12.14
N SER A 105 7.14 0.25 13.27
CA SER A 105 8.23 1.03 13.86
C SER A 105 9.40 0.18 14.34
N GLN A 106 9.17 -1.11 14.61
CA GLN A 106 10.22 -2.09 14.95
C GLN A 106 10.87 -2.75 13.71
N GLY A 107 10.57 -2.26 12.51
CA GLY A 107 11.07 -2.84 11.26
C GLY A 107 10.40 -4.15 10.86
N LYS A 108 9.25 -4.49 11.45
CA LYS A 108 8.49 -5.70 11.15
C LYS A 108 7.34 -5.39 10.19
N GLN A 109 6.71 -6.43 9.68
CA GLN A 109 5.58 -6.36 8.77
C GLN A 109 4.29 -6.76 9.46
N ALA A 110 3.16 -6.22 9.00
CA ALA A 110 1.82 -6.58 9.43
C ALA A 110 0.94 -6.83 8.21
N ILE A 111 0.06 -7.82 8.29
CA ILE A 111 -0.92 -8.12 7.26
C ILE A 111 -2.30 -7.80 7.84
N MET A 112 -3.06 -6.96 7.15
CA MET A 112 -4.45 -6.67 7.49
C MET A 112 -5.38 -7.19 6.41
N LEU A 113 -6.25 -8.13 6.78
CA LEU A 113 -7.28 -8.65 5.89
C LEU A 113 -8.58 -7.86 6.13
N ILE A 114 -9.08 -7.25 5.07
CA ILE A 114 -10.31 -6.45 5.12
C ILE A 114 -11.33 -7.14 4.20
N PRO A 115 -12.52 -7.50 4.70
CA PRO A 115 -13.59 -8.01 3.84
C PRO A 115 -13.91 -7.00 2.74
N GLU A 116 -14.17 -7.46 1.52
CA GLU A 116 -14.45 -6.61 0.36
C GLU A 116 -15.57 -5.58 0.62
N ILE A 117 -16.61 -5.99 1.34
CA ILE A 117 -17.73 -5.12 1.75
C ILE A 117 -17.28 -3.96 2.66
N ALA A 118 -16.23 -4.18 3.47
CA ALA A 118 -15.70 -3.18 4.38
C ALA A 118 -14.54 -2.37 3.78
N LEU A 119 -14.07 -2.73 2.59
CA LEU A 119 -13.01 -2.05 1.88
C LEU A 119 -13.56 -0.75 1.25
N THR A 120 -13.94 0.19 2.10
CA THR A 120 -14.33 1.52 1.63
C THR A 120 -13.10 2.35 1.31
N TYR A 121 -13.23 3.26 0.34
CA TYR A 121 -12.20 4.25 0.04
C TYR A 121 -11.69 4.95 1.31
N GLN A 122 -12.60 5.27 2.24
CA GLN A 122 -12.25 5.91 3.52
C GLN A 122 -11.34 5.05 4.39
N THR A 123 -11.60 3.73 4.47
CA THR A 123 -10.75 2.81 5.24
C THR A 123 -9.35 2.75 4.66
N VAL A 124 -9.24 2.58 3.35
CA VAL A 124 -7.96 2.56 2.63
C VAL A 124 -7.20 3.87 2.85
N MET A 125 -7.88 5.02 2.70
CA MET A 125 -7.27 6.33 2.88
C MET A 125 -6.76 6.57 4.30
N ARG A 126 -7.39 6.01 5.33
CA ARG A 126 -6.88 6.07 6.72
C ARG A 126 -5.53 5.37 6.87
N PHE A 127 -5.38 4.18 6.25
CA PHE A 127 -4.09 3.46 6.26
C PHE A 127 -3.02 4.20 5.48
N TYR A 128 -3.33 4.69 4.28
CA TYR A 128 -2.39 5.50 3.51
C TYR A 128 -1.98 6.77 4.24
N ALA A 129 -2.91 7.42 4.93
CA ALA A 129 -2.64 8.59 5.74
C ALA A 129 -1.59 8.34 6.83
N ARG A 130 -1.64 7.15 7.45
CA ARG A 130 -0.74 6.81 8.56
C ARG A 130 0.58 6.21 8.09
N PHE A 131 0.55 5.38 7.07
CA PHE A 131 1.70 4.57 6.66
C PHE A 131 2.35 5.03 5.36
N GLY A 132 1.66 5.87 4.57
CA GLY A 132 2.14 6.35 3.27
C GLY A 132 2.40 5.19 2.31
N ASN A 133 3.52 5.24 1.59
CA ASN A 133 3.93 4.23 0.61
C ASN A 133 4.39 2.90 1.23
N ARG A 134 4.21 2.71 2.54
CA ARG A 134 4.51 1.43 3.24
C ARG A 134 3.32 0.48 3.29
N VAL A 135 2.19 0.86 2.68
CA VAL A 135 0.97 0.05 2.51
C VAL A 135 0.99 -0.59 1.15
#